data_b59ea306ecd8e8641d61053b81eea96f
#
_entry.id   b59ea306ecd8e8641d61053b81eea96f
#
_cell.length_a   1.000
_cell.length_b   1.000
_cell.length_c   1.000
_cell.angle_alpha   90.00
_cell.angle_beta   90.00
_cell.angle_gamma   90.00
#
_symmetry.space_group_name_H-M   'P 1'
#
loop_
_entity.id
_entity.type
_entity.pdbx_description
1 polymer ?
#
loop_
_entity_poly.entity_id
_entity_poly.type
_entity_poly.pdbx_seq_one_letter_code
_entity_poly.pdbx_strand_id
1 'polypeptide(L)' 'MTLPEKKSLRKKKAIMQLVEAGEYSLAYAMMLAEQLNDDGKLLDNDYEELAEWLEARMEPPTPEPDEEVVEDDTNID' A
#
# COMPACT_ATOMS: atom_id res chain seq x y z
N MET A 1 23.21 -7.80 0.26
CA MET A 1 21.85 -8.02 -0.27
C MET A 1 21.87 -9.15 -1.28
N THR A 2 21.00 -10.12 -1.10
CA THR A 2 20.93 -11.26 -2.03
C THR A 2 20.21 -10.86 -3.31
N LEU A 3 20.31 -11.71 -4.33
CA LEU A 3 19.64 -11.44 -5.60
C LEU A 3 18.11 -11.34 -5.44
N PRO A 4 17.45 -12.27 -4.71
CA PRO A 4 16.00 -12.11 -4.48
C PRO A 4 15.65 -10.80 -3.80
N GLU A 5 16.46 -10.36 -2.84
CA GLU A 5 16.22 -9.10 -2.16
C GLU A 5 16.34 -7.90 -3.10
N LYS A 6 17.36 -7.95 -3.96
CA LYS A 6 17.54 -6.88 -4.95
C LYS A 6 16.38 -6.81 -5.92
N LYS A 7 15.90 -7.97 -6.39
CA LYS A 7 14.78 -8.00 -7.32
C LYS A 7 13.50 -7.52 -6.66
N SER A 8 13.27 -7.92 -5.40
CA SER A 8 12.11 -7.49 -4.66
C SER A 8 12.10 -5.98 -4.48
N LEU A 9 13.23 -5.42 -4.07
CA LEU A 9 13.34 -3.98 -3.86
C LEU A 9 13.10 -3.22 -5.16
N ARG A 10 13.64 -3.75 -6.28
CA ARG A 10 13.45 -3.11 -7.58
C ARG A 10 11.98 -3.08 -7.97
N LYS A 11 11.27 -4.18 -7.74
CA LYS A 11 9.84 -4.23 -8.05
C LYS A 11 9.04 -3.26 -7.20
N LYS A 12 9.37 -3.18 -5.91
CA LYS A 12 8.70 -2.23 -5.03
C LYS A 12 8.88 -0.80 -5.55
N LYS A 13 10.12 -0.43 -5.85
CA LYS A 13 10.39 0.92 -6.32
C LYS A 13 9.73 1.20 -7.68
N ALA A 14 9.71 0.20 -8.55
CA ALA A 14 9.08 0.38 -9.86
C ALA A 14 7.59 0.64 -9.73
N ILE A 15 6.93 -0.10 -8.85
CA ILE A 15 5.49 0.11 -8.62
C ILE A 15 5.24 1.50 -8.06
N MET A 16 6.05 1.92 -7.09
CA MET A 16 5.91 3.25 -6.51
C MET A 16 6.06 4.34 -7.56
N GLN A 17 7.07 4.19 -8.43
CA GLN A 17 7.30 5.18 -9.49
C GLN A 17 6.14 5.23 -10.47
N LEU A 18 5.59 4.08 -10.82
CA LEU A 18 4.47 4.04 -11.77
C LEU A 18 3.20 4.62 -11.19
N VAL A 19 2.97 4.43 -9.90
CA VAL A 19 1.85 5.06 -9.23
C VAL A 19 2.03 6.58 -9.20
N GLU A 20 3.23 7.03 -8.89
CA GLU A 20 3.49 8.48 -8.83
C GLU A 20 3.39 9.12 -10.20
N ALA A 21 3.74 8.38 -11.25
CA ALA A 21 3.64 8.87 -12.62
C ALA A 21 2.20 8.85 -13.14
N GLY A 22 1.27 8.27 -12.39
CA GLY A 22 -0.12 8.16 -12.83
C GLY A 22 -0.37 7.00 -13.77
N GLU A 23 0.61 6.11 -13.95
CA GLU A 23 0.46 4.97 -14.84
C GLU A 23 -0.36 3.85 -14.21
N TYR A 24 -0.24 3.68 -12.88
CA TYR A 24 -0.97 2.66 -12.14
C TYR A 24 -1.92 3.34 -11.17
N SER A 25 -3.16 2.84 -11.10
CA SER A 25 -4.07 3.23 -10.04
C SER A 25 -3.62 2.59 -8.73
N LEU A 26 -4.08 3.15 -7.61
CA LEU A 26 -3.73 2.58 -6.30
C LEU A 26 -4.28 1.17 -6.17
N ALA A 27 -5.51 0.94 -6.63
CA ALA A 27 -6.11 -0.38 -6.54
C ALA A 27 -5.34 -1.41 -7.36
N TYR A 28 -4.93 -1.05 -8.58
CA TYR A 28 -4.16 -1.95 -9.42
C TYR A 28 -2.80 -2.25 -8.79
N ALA A 29 -2.15 -1.22 -8.26
CA ALA A 29 -0.84 -1.40 -7.64
C ALA A 29 -0.92 -2.34 -6.43
N MET A 30 -1.98 -2.21 -5.63
CA MET A 30 -2.17 -3.08 -4.49
C MET A 30 -2.37 -4.53 -4.93
N MET A 31 -3.21 -4.75 -5.95
CA MET A 31 -3.42 -6.08 -6.48
C MET A 31 -2.13 -6.69 -7.01
N LEU A 32 -1.37 -5.90 -7.75
CA LEU A 32 -0.11 -6.36 -8.32
C LEU A 32 0.89 -6.71 -7.23
N ALA A 33 0.95 -5.89 -6.17
CA ALA A 33 1.84 -6.16 -5.05
C ALA A 33 1.48 -7.48 -4.39
N GLU A 34 0.19 -7.75 -4.21
CA GLU A 34 -0.25 -9.00 -3.62
C GLU A 34 0.13 -10.20 -4.47
N GLN A 35 -0.06 -10.08 -5.78
CA GLN A 35 0.29 -11.16 -6.69
C GLN A 35 1.79 -11.44 -6.67
N LEU A 36 2.58 -10.39 -6.69
CA LEU A 36 4.04 -10.56 -6.66
C LEU A 36 4.50 -11.17 -5.34
N ASN A 37 3.86 -10.80 -4.24
CA ASN A 37 4.18 -11.40 -2.94
C ASN A 37 3.82 -12.87 -2.93
N ASP A 38 2.64 -13.23 -3.45
CA ASP A 38 2.21 -14.62 -3.52
C ASP A 38 3.15 -15.45 -4.39
N ASP A 39 3.67 -14.86 -5.46
CA ASP A 39 4.59 -15.56 -6.36
C ASP A 39 6.01 -15.62 -5.83
N GLY A 40 6.26 -15.00 -4.68
CA GLY A 40 7.61 -14.97 -4.10
C GLY A 40 8.54 -13.98 -4.78
N LYS A 41 8.02 -13.12 -5.64
CA LYS A 41 8.82 -12.12 -6.34
C LYS A 41 8.94 -10.82 -5.58
N LEU A 42 8.06 -10.59 -4.62
CA LEU A 42 8.09 -9.44 -3.74
C LEU A 42 8.14 -9.99 -2.32
N LEU A 43 9.24 -9.72 -1.62
CA LEU A 43 9.43 -10.25 -0.28
C LEU A 43 8.49 -9.57 0.71
N ASP A 44 8.22 -10.26 1.81
CA ASP A 44 7.22 -9.79 2.78
C ASP A 44 7.51 -8.39 3.31
N ASN A 45 8.77 -8.10 3.63
CA ASN A 45 9.10 -6.77 4.16
C ASN A 45 8.88 -5.67 3.11
N ASP A 46 9.21 -5.95 1.86
CA ASP A 46 8.97 -4.99 0.79
C ASP A 46 7.49 -4.87 0.49
N TYR A 47 6.77 -5.99 0.54
CA TYR A 47 5.34 -5.96 0.35
C TYR A 47 4.64 -5.11 1.42
N GLU A 48 5.04 -5.29 2.68
CA GLU A 48 4.44 -4.54 3.78
C GLU A 48 4.69 -3.04 3.63
N GLU A 49 5.92 -2.67 3.29
CA GLU A 49 6.24 -1.26 3.10
C GLU A 49 5.44 -0.67 1.95
N LEU A 50 5.35 -1.41 0.85
CA LEU A 50 4.60 -0.95 -0.31
C LEU A 50 3.12 -0.84 0.01
N ALA A 51 2.57 -1.83 0.71
CA ALA A 51 1.16 -1.82 1.07
C ALA A 51 0.84 -0.63 1.97
N GLU A 52 1.68 -0.35 2.95
CA GLU A 52 1.48 0.79 3.82
C GLU A 52 1.53 2.10 3.05
N TRP A 53 2.48 2.20 2.14
CA TRP A 53 2.62 3.40 1.31
C TRP A 53 1.38 3.61 0.44
N LEU A 54 0.87 2.52 -0.13
CA LEU A 54 -0.34 2.60 -0.96
C LEU A 54 -1.58 2.92 -0.13
N GLU A 55 -1.72 2.30 1.03
CA GLU A 55 -2.86 2.54 1.91
C GLU A 55 -2.90 3.98 2.39
N ALA A 56 -1.73 4.54 2.69
CA ALA A 56 -1.67 5.93 3.12
C ALA A 56 -2.16 6.88 2.02
N ARG A 57 -1.99 6.49 0.78
CA ARG A 57 -2.46 7.30 -0.35
C ARG A 57 -3.93 7.07 -0.66
N MET A 58 -4.46 5.91 -0.30
CA MET A 58 -5.87 5.59 -0.52
C MET A 58 -6.77 6.27 0.48
N GLU A 59 -6.32 6.39 1.71
CA GLU A 59 -7.13 6.95 2.78
C GLU A 59 -7.09 8.46 2.73
N PRO A 60 -8.25 9.10 2.84
CA PRO A 60 -8.26 10.56 2.91
C PRO A 60 -7.54 11.00 4.19
N PRO A 61 -6.89 12.10 4.17
CA PRO A 61 -6.14 12.60 5.33
C PRO A 61 -7.05 13.19 6.39
N THR A 62 -7.96 12.57 6.91
CA THR A 62 -8.81 13.15 7.90
C THR A 62 -9.09 12.22 9.04
N PRO A 63 -9.78 12.46 8.80
CA PRO A 63 -10.26 12.13 9.56
C PRO A 63 -10.82 11.76 10.29
N GLU A 64 -10.84 11.51 10.19
CA GLU A 64 -11.23 11.22 10.82
C GLU A 64 -11.86 10.84 11.45
N PRO A 65 -12.04 10.73 11.62
CA PRO A 65 -12.54 10.44 12.15
C PRO A 65 -13.17 10.11 12.78
N ASP A 66 -13.14 9.98 12.60
CA ASP A 66 -13.41 9.83 13.15
C ASP A 66 -14.13 9.49 13.67
N GLU A 67 -14.13 9.44 13.46
CA GLU A 67 -14.40 9.36 13.91
C GLU A 67 -15.04 9.20 14.43
N GLU A 68 -15.18 9.05 14.25
CA GLU A 68 -15.48 9.11 14.73
C GLU A 68 -16.20 8.98 15.22
N VAL A 69 -16.41 8.88 15.07
CA VAL A 69 -16.81 9.06 15.55
C VAL A 69 -17.61 8.86 16.08
N VAL A 70 -17.73 8.78 15.90
CA VAL A 70 -18.16 8.88 16.42
C VAL A 70 -18.85 8.67 16.86
N GLU A 71 -18.84 8.56 16.70
CA GLU A 71 -19.15 8.56 17.13
C GLU A 71 -19.71 8.47 17.68
N ASP A 72 -19.84 8.33 17.47
CA ASP A 72 -20.07 8.38 18.02
C ASP A 72 -20.71 8.29 18.57
N ASP A 73 -20.85 8.34 18.38
CA ASP A 73 -21.17 8.40 18.92
C ASP A 73 -21.84 8.27 19.42
N THR A 74 -21.98 8.27 19.23
CA THR A 74 -22.27 8.26 19.71
C THR A 74 -22.92 8.17 20.27
N ASN A 75 -23.13 8.18 20.33
CA ASN A 75 -23.47 8.21 20.88
C ASN A 75 -24.17 8.23 21.22
N ILE A 76 -24.38 8.29 21.11
CA ILE A 76 -24.82 8.42 21.48
C ILE A 76 -25.51 8.59 21.92
N ASP A 77 -25.82 8.58 21.78
CA ASP A 77 -26.08 8.85 22.18
C ASP A 77 -26.43 8.83 22.56
#